data_9adeeb77c3eba80b497af54b5061cdbd
#
_entry.id   9adeeb77c3eba80b497af54b5061cdbd
#
_cell.length_a   1.000
_cell.length_b   1.000
_cell.length_c   1.000
_cell.angle_alpha   90.00
_cell.angle_beta   90.00
_cell.angle_gamma   90.00
#
_symmetry.space_group_name_H-M   'P 1'
#
loop_
_entity.id
_entity.type
_entity.pdbx_description
1 polymer ?
#
loop_
_entity_poly.entity_id
_entity_poly.type
_entity_poly.pdbx_seq_one_letter_code
_entity_poly.pdbx_strand_id
1 'polypeptide(L)'
;WRTDAYYRKSLSASGKREISENRNKVRELRICLVLEGCYPYVHGGVSTWMHQYITVMKEHEFVLWVIGAHACDRGKFVYELPDNVVEVHEVFLDDALKLKEHGNQKGQLHRINRFSEEETKSLRELMECSHPDWEVLFHLYHDRKMNPMSFLKSEQFLNILTESCLEK
;
A
#
# COMPACT_ATOMS: atom_id res chain seq x y z
N TRP A 1 -8.35 -8.07 -9.35
CA TRP A 1 -9.00 -8.24 -8.05
C TRP A 1 -10.51 -8.20 -8.24
N ARG A 2 -11.17 -9.39 -8.17
CA ARG A 2 -12.62 -9.55 -8.20
C ARG A 2 -13.10 -9.61 -6.76
N THR A 3 -13.61 -8.54 -6.22
CA THR A 3 -14.16 -8.49 -4.85
C THR A 3 -15.66 -8.24 -4.76
N ASP A 4 -16.38 -7.97 -5.86
CA ASP A 4 -17.79 -7.56 -5.79
C ASP A 4 -18.84 -8.64 -6.07
N ALA A 5 -18.45 -9.90 -6.28
CA ALA A 5 -19.40 -10.97 -6.57
C ALA A 5 -19.84 -11.81 -5.34
N TYR A 6 -19.32 -11.55 -4.15
CA TYR A 6 -19.58 -12.41 -2.99
C TYR A 6 -20.61 -11.90 -1.98
N TYR A 7 -21.12 -10.68 -2.14
CA TYR A 7 -22.00 -10.09 -1.12
C TYR A 7 -23.51 -10.10 -1.45
N ARG A 8 -23.92 -10.69 -2.56
CA ARG A 8 -25.32 -10.74 -2.96
C ARG A 8 -25.80 -12.14 -3.34
N LYS A 9 -25.71 -13.11 -2.45
CA LYS A 9 -26.58 -14.32 -2.52
C LYS A 9 -26.65 -15.00 -1.17
N SER A 10 -27.79 -14.91 -0.57
CA SER A 10 -28.49 -15.84 0.32
C SER A 10 -29.13 -15.18 1.52
N LEU A 11 -30.22 -14.48 1.27
CA LEU A 11 -31.25 -14.35 2.29
C LEU A 11 -32.39 -15.30 1.85
N SER A 12 -32.28 -16.56 2.19
CA SER A 12 -33.39 -17.50 2.18
C SER A 12 -33.63 -18.05 3.59
N ALA A 13 -34.89 -18.25 3.91
CA ALA A 13 -35.47 -18.39 5.22
C ALA A 13 -35.16 -19.68 6.02
N SER A 14 -34.04 -20.36 5.81
CA SER A 14 -33.61 -21.51 6.63
C SER A 14 -32.41 -21.21 7.57
N GLY A 15 -31.98 -19.95 7.66
CA GLY A 15 -30.70 -19.54 8.22
C GLY A 15 -30.63 -19.34 9.74
N LYS A 16 -31.59 -19.79 10.55
CA LYS A 16 -31.52 -19.56 12.02
C LYS A 16 -30.71 -20.58 12.82
N ARG A 17 -30.29 -21.69 12.23
CA ARG A 17 -29.45 -22.70 12.94
C ARG A 17 -27.97 -22.70 12.52
N GLU A 18 -27.62 -22.24 11.34
CA GLU A 18 -26.23 -22.16 10.89
C GLU A 18 -25.46 -20.94 11.39
N ILE A 19 -26.17 -19.91 11.91
CA ILE A 19 -25.53 -18.67 12.38
C ILE A 19 -24.79 -18.84 13.72
N SER A 20 -25.08 -19.90 14.50
CA SER A 20 -24.45 -20.11 15.80
C SER A 20 -23.12 -20.87 15.74
N GLU A 21 -22.87 -21.68 14.73
CA GLU A 21 -21.61 -22.44 14.58
C GLU A 21 -20.51 -21.68 13.85
N ASN A 22 -20.84 -20.63 13.11
CA ASN A 22 -19.88 -19.90 12.28
C ASN A 22 -19.31 -18.64 12.97
N ARG A 23 -19.57 -18.42 14.26
CA ARG A 23 -19.08 -17.25 15.01
C ARG A 23 -17.63 -17.34 15.46
N ASN A 24 -16.96 -18.47 15.31
CA ASN A 24 -15.59 -18.68 15.80
C ASN A 24 -14.59 -19.11 14.72
N LYS A 25 -14.93 -19.09 13.44
CA LYS A 25 -13.92 -19.31 12.40
C LYS A 25 -13.22 -17.97 12.15
N VAL A 26 -12.11 -17.75 12.81
CA VAL A 26 -11.22 -16.63 12.50
C VAL A 26 -10.91 -16.70 11.01
N ARG A 27 -11.25 -15.63 10.29
CA ARG A 27 -10.99 -15.56 8.85
C ARG A 27 -9.49 -15.36 8.68
N GLU A 28 -8.81 -16.33 8.11
CA GLU A 28 -7.41 -16.21 7.72
C GLU A 28 -7.26 -15.06 6.73
N LEU A 29 -6.39 -14.12 7.05
CA LEU A 29 -6.09 -12.96 6.21
C LEU A 29 -4.62 -12.98 5.83
N ARG A 30 -4.34 -12.50 4.62
CA ARG A 30 -2.98 -12.13 4.21
C ARG A 30 -2.84 -10.63 4.35
N ILE A 31 -2.00 -10.20 5.30
CA ILE A 31 -1.84 -8.81 5.73
C ILE A 31 -0.49 -8.29 5.26
N CYS A 32 -0.50 -7.21 4.49
CA CYS A 32 0.73 -6.51 4.13
C CYS A 32 1.01 -5.40 5.14
N LEU A 33 2.20 -5.47 5.77
CA LEU A 33 2.70 -4.45 6.68
C LEU A 33 3.74 -3.60 5.97
N VAL A 34 3.47 -2.31 5.83
CA VAL A 34 4.43 -1.34 5.29
C VAL A 34 5.19 -0.73 6.45
N LEU A 35 6.50 -0.97 6.51
CA LEU A 35 7.35 -0.67 7.65
C LEU A 35 8.50 0.26 7.22
N GLU A 36 8.75 1.29 8.01
CA GLU A 36 9.86 2.22 7.78
C GLU A 36 10.99 1.94 8.77
N GLY A 37 12.17 1.55 8.25
CA GLY A 37 13.48 1.60 8.88
C GLY A 37 13.73 0.81 10.17
N CYS A 38 12.71 0.29 10.85
CA CYS A 38 12.86 -0.30 12.17
C CYS A 38 12.89 -1.83 12.14
N TYR A 39 11.74 -2.45 11.98
CA TYR A 39 11.59 -3.90 11.94
C TYR A 39 11.82 -4.42 10.51
N PRO A 40 12.58 -5.48 10.31
CA PRO A 40 13.25 -6.35 11.29
C PRO A 40 14.73 -6.03 11.57
N TYR A 41 15.24 -4.83 11.26
CA TYR A 41 16.68 -4.51 11.26
C TYR A 41 17.20 -3.97 12.59
N VAL A 42 16.36 -3.31 13.39
CA VAL A 42 16.79 -2.59 14.59
C VAL A 42 15.96 -3.01 15.80
N HIS A 43 16.62 -3.28 16.91
CA HIS A 43 15.94 -3.45 18.20
C HIS A 43 15.40 -2.11 18.71
N GLY A 44 14.13 -2.09 19.10
CA GLY A 44 13.46 -0.90 19.62
C GLY A 44 12.01 -1.14 19.96
N GLY A 45 11.36 -0.16 20.57
CA GLY A 45 9.97 -0.30 21.01
C GLY A 45 9.00 -0.67 19.87
N VAL A 46 9.09 0.03 18.75
CA VAL A 46 8.25 -0.23 17.57
C VAL A 46 8.53 -1.62 16.98
N SER A 47 9.80 -1.99 16.87
CA SER A 47 10.19 -3.31 16.33
C SER A 47 9.75 -4.44 17.25
N THR A 48 9.91 -4.28 18.56
CA THR A 48 9.47 -5.26 19.55
C THR A 48 7.95 -5.42 19.51
N TRP A 49 7.22 -4.32 19.46
CA TRP A 49 5.75 -4.35 19.35
C TRP A 49 5.30 -5.05 18.06
N MET A 50 5.92 -4.72 16.93
CA MET A 50 5.60 -5.33 15.65
C MET A 50 5.88 -6.84 15.64
N HIS A 51 7.04 -7.24 16.18
CA HIS A 51 7.40 -8.65 16.31
C HIS A 51 6.38 -9.43 17.16
N GLN A 52 5.97 -8.85 18.29
CA GLN A 52 4.94 -9.44 19.16
C GLN A 52 3.59 -9.53 18.44
N TYR A 53 3.20 -8.47 17.74
CA TYR A 53 1.94 -8.42 16.98
C TYR A 53 1.87 -9.58 15.98
N ILE A 54 2.89 -9.75 15.14
CA ILE A 54 2.96 -10.83 14.16
C ILE A 54 2.95 -12.20 14.87
N THR A 55 3.75 -12.36 15.92
CA THR A 55 3.89 -13.63 16.64
C THR A 55 2.58 -14.08 17.32
N VAL A 56 1.77 -13.14 17.80
CA VAL A 56 0.48 -13.45 18.45
C VAL A 56 -0.59 -13.81 17.42
N MET A 57 -0.60 -13.17 16.27
CA MET A 57 -1.62 -13.36 15.22
C MET A 57 -1.26 -14.52 14.27
N LYS A 58 -1.05 -15.70 14.82
CA LYS A 58 -0.60 -16.91 14.09
C LYS A 58 -1.56 -17.40 13.01
N GLU A 59 -2.83 -17.03 13.13
CA GLU A 59 -3.89 -17.38 12.18
C GLU A 59 -3.85 -16.57 10.89
N HIS A 60 -2.98 -15.55 10.82
CA HIS A 60 -2.84 -14.68 9.65
C HIS A 60 -1.47 -14.83 9.01
N GLU A 61 -1.41 -14.70 7.69
CA GLU A 61 -0.16 -14.57 6.95
C GLU A 61 0.25 -13.11 6.84
N PHE A 62 1.55 -12.85 7.01
CA PHE A 62 2.11 -11.50 6.87
C PHE A 62 3.07 -11.40 5.71
N VAL A 63 2.93 -10.32 4.95
CA VAL A 63 3.90 -9.86 3.95
C VAL A 63 4.51 -8.57 4.49
N LEU A 64 5.82 -8.53 4.64
CA LEU A 64 6.52 -7.33 5.08
C LEU A 64 7.00 -6.55 3.86
N TRP A 65 6.62 -5.28 3.79
CA TRP A 65 7.16 -4.33 2.83
C TRP A 65 7.99 -3.30 3.58
N VAL A 66 9.31 -3.47 3.54
CA VAL A 66 10.22 -2.69 4.39
C VAL A 66 10.95 -1.64 3.57
N ILE A 67 10.90 -0.39 4.04
CA ILE A 67 11.59 0.74 3.44
C ILE A 67 12.78 1.08 4.33
N GLY A 68 13.99 0.74 3.88
CA GLY A 68 15.24 0.99 4.59
C GLY A 68 16.02 2.16 4.00
N ALA A 69 16.96 2.71 4.78
CA ALA A 69 17.82 3.78 4.31
C ALA A 69 18.97 3.24 3.45
N HIS A 70 19.66 2.22 3.92
CA HIS A 70 20.92 1.75 3.32
C HIS A 70 20.81 0.35 2.74
N ALA A 71 21.15 0.20 1.48
CA ALA A 71 21.13 -1.09 0.78
C ALA A 71 22.09 -2.13 1.37
N CYS A 72 23.09 -1.68 2.14
CA CYS A 72 24.01 -2.58 2.85
C CYS A 72 23.34 -3.37 3.99
N ASP A 73 22.16 -2.95 4.46
CA ASP A 73 21.42 -3.62 5.53
C ASP A 73 20.51 -4.74 5.01
N ARG A 74 20.44 -4.91 3.69
CA ARG A 74 19.63 -5.94 3.04
C ARG A 74 19.88 -7.32 3.65
N GLY A 75 18.79 -7.96 4.10
CA GLY A 75 18.81 -9.30 4.68
C GLY A 75 19.46 -9.40 6.07
N LYS A 76 19.92 -8.30 6.67
CA LYS A 76 20.55 -8.30 8.00
C LYS A 76 19.52 -8.15 9.12
N PHE A 77 18.62 -9.10 9.21
CA PHE A 77 17.58 -9.09 10.23
C PHE A 77 18.17 -9.37 11.62
N VAL A 78 17.77 -8.57 12.59
CA VAL A 78 18.12 -8.77 14.01
C VAL A 78 17.04 -9.57 14.76
N TYR A 79 15.90 -9.77 14.14
CA TYR A 79 14.81 -10.63 14.62
C TYR A 79 14.76 -11.92 13.80
N GLU A 80 14.53 -13.04 14.45
CA GLU A 80 14.09 -14.25 13.79
C GLU A 80 12.63 -14.07 13.39
N LEU A 81 12.35 -14.15 12.08
CA LEU A 81 11.00 -13.90 11.59
C LEU A 81 10.07 -15.05 11.96
N PRO A 82 8.87 -14.78 12.48
CA PRO A 82 7.86 -15.80 12.76
C PRO A 82 7.43 -16.54 11.48
N ASP A 83 7.04 -17.82 11.62
CA ASP A 83 6.67 -18.72 10.50
C ASP A 83 5.51 -18.20 9.65
N ASN A 84 4.67 -17.34 10.20
CA ASN A 84 3.56 -16.71 9.49
C ASN A 84 3.96 -15.46 8.69
N VAL A 85 5.23 -15.10 8.66
CA VAL A 85 5.78 -14.14 7.69
C VAL A 85 6.13 -14.90 6.43
N VAL A 86 5.32 -14.76 5.39
CA VAL A 86 5.44 -15.55 4.15
C VAL A 86 6.30 -14.87 3.08
N GLU A 87 6.40 -13.54 3.10
CA GLU A 87 7.20 -12.77 2.15
C GLU A 87 7.80 -11.52 2.82
N VAL A 88 9.01 -11.12 2.37
CA VAL A 88 9.66 -9.87 2.74
C VAL A 88 10.12 -9.15 1.49
N HIS A 89 9.61 -7.94 1.27
CA HIS A 89 10.04 -7.04 0.21
C HIS A 89 10.85 -5.89 0.81
N GLU A 90 12.09 -5.77 0.38
CA GLU A 90 13.02 -4.77 0.88
C GLU A 90 13.26 -3.70 -0.18
N VAL A 91 12.95 -2.46 0.15
CA VAL A 91 13.19 -1.28 -0.69
C VAL A 91 14.15 -0.35 0.06
N PHE A 92 15.26 0.02 -0.57
CA PHE A 92 16.25 0.91 0.03
C PHE A 92 16.34 2.24 -0.71
N LEU A 93 16.41 3.33 0.06
CA LEU A 93 16.50 4.68 -0.50
C LEU A 93 17.79 4.88 -1.31
N ASP A 94 18.89 4.27 -0.90
CA ASP A 94 20.16 4.31 -1.64
C ASP A 94 20.01 3.77 -3.07
N ASP A 95 19.25 2.68 -3.25
CA ASP A 95 19.01 2.11 -4.56
C ASP A 95 18.11 3.00 -5.42
N ALA A 96 17.11 3.63 -4.81
CA ALA A 96 16.24 4.59 -5.49
C ALA A 96 17.02 5.84 -5.96
N LEU A 97 17.99 6.31 -5.17
CA LEU A 97 18.85 7.43 -5.54
C LEU A 97 19.79 7.07 -6.70
N LYS A 98 20.39 5.87 -6.69
CA LYS A 98 21.24 5.37 -7.79
C LYS A 98 20.46 5.26 -9.10
N LEU A 99 19.22 4.79 -9.07
CA LEU A 99 18.34 4.76 -10.24
C LEU A 99 18.12 6.16 -10.83
N LYS A 100 18.08 7.20 -9.99
CA LYS A 100 17.95 8.58 -10.43
C LYS A 100 19.23 9.09 -11.14
N GLU A 101 20.41 8.70 -10.65
CA GLU A 101 21.69 9.09 -11.25
C GLU A 101 21.90 8.43 -12.63
N HIS A 102 21.51 7.17 -12.79
CA HIS A 102 21.56 6.47 -14.08
C HIS A 102 20.43 6.86 -15.04
N GLY A 103 19.34 7.42 -14.53
CA GLY A 103 18.19 7.89 -15.32
C GLY A 103 18.39 9.24 -16.02
N ASN A 104 19.59 9.84 -15.97
CA ASN A 104 19.93 11.08 -16.69
C ASN A 104 20.16 10.87 -18.19
N GLN A 105 19.70 9.76 -18.76
CA GLN A 105 19.40 9.73 -20.20
C GLN A 105 18.28 10.75 -20.43
N LYS A 106 18.53 11.67 -21.37
CA LYS A 106 17.57 12.65 -21.93
C LYS A 106 16.24 11.96 -22.31
N GLY A 107 15.56 11.44 -21.30
CA GLY A 107 14.25 10.84 -21.40
C GLY A 107 13.27 11.99 -21.51
N GLN A 108 12.58 12.01 -22.63
CA GLN A 108 11.36 12.74 -22.85
C GLN A 108 10.66 12.94 -21.52
N LEU A 109 10.59 14.20 -21.06
CA LEU A 109 9.55 14.62 -20.15
C LEU A 109 8.24 14.17 -20.84
N HIS A 110 7.73 13.02 -20.49
CA HIS A 110 6.38 12.69 -20.84
C HIS A 110 5.56 13.82 -20.22
N ARG A 111 5.15 14.76 -21.07
CA ARG A 111 4.16 15.76 -20.72
C ARG A 111 3.02 14.93 -20.12
N ILE A 112 2.81 15.07 -18.83
CA ILE A 112 1.64 14.51 -18.19
C ILE A 112 0.49 15.20 -18.90
N ASN A 113 -0.20 14.44 -19.78
CA ASN A 113 -1.43 14.93 -20.38
C ASN A 113 -2.34 15.33 -19.23
N ARG A 114 -3.08 16.42 -19.40
CA ARG A 114 -4.00 16.88 -18.37
C ARG A 114 -4.80 15.71 -17.80
N PHE A 115 -5.01 15.72 -16.50
CA PHE A 115 -5.93 14.77 -15.89
C PHE A 115 -7.33 15.00 -16.44
N SER A 116 -8.09 13.92 -16.62
CA SER A 116 -9.51 14.03 -16.94
C SER A 116 -10.27 14.61 -15.72
N GLU A 117 -11.51 15.01 -15.93
CA GLU A 117 -12.36 15.48 -14.83
C GLU A 117 -12.58 14.38 -13.78
N GLU A 118 -12.75 13.14 -14.21
CA GLU A 118 -12.93 11.98 -13.34
C GLU A 118 -11.66 11.68 -12.53
N GLU A 119 -10.49 11.74 -13.16
CA GLU A 119 -9.20 11.56 -12.49
C GLU A 119 -8.95 12.68 -11.48
N THR A 120 -9.24 13.93 -11.83
CA THR A 120 -9.11 15.08 -10.94
C THR A 120 -10.04 14.95 -9.74
N LYS A 121 -11.30 14.54 -9.97
CA LYS A 121 -12.27 14.31 -8.93
C LYS A 121 -11.81 13.21 -7.97
N SER A 122 -11.40 12.05 -8.50
CA SER A 122 -10.95 10.92 -7.67
C SER A 122 -9.68 11.25 -6.89
N LEU A 123 -8.75 12.03 -7.47
CA LEU A 123 -7.56 12.52 -6.75
C LEU A 123 -7.94 13.48 -5.62
N ARG A 124 -8.89 14.39 -5.84
CA ARG A 124 -9.40 15.30 -4.80
C ARG A 124 -10.06 14.51 -3.67
N GLU A 125 -10.95 13.59 -3.98
CA GLU A 125 -11.62 12.73 -3.01
C GLU A 125 -10.61 11.89 -2.20
N LEU A 126 -9.51 11.45 -2.82
CA LEU A 126 -8.41 10.77 -2.13
C LEU A 126 -7.74 11.71 -1.11
N MET A 127 -7.41 12.95 -1.51
CA MET A 127 -6.77 13.94 -0.63
C MET A 127 -7.68 14.36 0.54
N GLU A 128 -8.98 14.39 0.32
CA GLU A 128 -10.00 14.73 1.31
C GLU A 128 -10.38 13.54 2.21
N CYS A 129 -9.76 12.36 2.03
CA CYS A 129 -10.09 11.13 2.74
C CYS A 129 -11.59 10.75 2.61
N SER A 130 -12.20 11.01 1.45
CA SER A 130 -13.58 10.67 1.17
C SER A 130 -13.71 9.32 0.43
N HIS A 131 -14.47 9.24 -0.64
CA HIS A 131 -14.74 7.98 -1.35
C HIS A 131 -14.25 8.02 -2.80
N PRO A 132 -12.91 7.97 -3.02
CA PRO A 132 -12.35 8.03 -4.37
C PRO A 132 -12.74 6.82 -5.20
N ASP A 133 -12.87 7.03 -6.51
CA ASP A 133 -12.98 5.93 -7.45
C ASP A 133 -11.62 5.26 -7.66
N TRP A 134 -11.43 4.13 -7.00
CA TRP A 134 -10.18 3.38 -7.04
C TRP A 134 -9.88 2.81 -8.42
N GLU A 135 -10.89 2.48 -9.25
CA GLU A 135 -10.65 1.98 -10.60
C GLU A 135 -10.03 3.07 -11.46
N VAL A 136 -10.54 4.29 -11.38
CA VAL A 136 -9.99 5.46 -12.05
C VAL A 136 -8.54 5.72 -11.61
N LEU A 137 -8.24 5.65 -10.31
CA LEU A 137 -6.90 5.85 -9.78
C LEU A 137 -5.92 4.76 -10.21
N PHE A 138 -6.34 3.49 -10.21
CA PHE A 138 -5.51 2.38 -10.69
C PHE A 138 -5.27 2.47 -12.20
N HIS A 139 -6.26 2.86 -12.98
CA HIS A 139 -6.12 3.10 -14.41
C HIS A 139 -5.13 4.23 -14.69
N LEU A 140 -5.24 5.34 -13.96
CA LEU A 140 -4.31 6.46 -14.01
C LEU A 140 -2.85 6.00 -13.78
N TYR A 141 -2.62 5.14 -12.80
CA TYR A 141 -1.30 4.65 -12.46
C TYR A 141 -0.76 3.60 -13.45
N HIS A 142 -1.56 2.59 -13.80
CA HIS A 142 -1.12 1.45 -14.62
C HIS A 142 -1.11 1.74 -16.11
N ASP A 143 -2.15 2.35 -16.64
CA ASP A 143 -2.32 2.44 -18.09
C ASP A 143 -1.58 3.63 -18.69
N ARG A 144 -1.47 4.72 -17.96
CA ARG A 144 -0.70 5.88 -18.42
C ARG A 144 0.81 5.72 -18.24
N LYS A 145 1.29 4.64 -17.61
CA LYS A 145 2.72 4.40 -17.31
C LYS A 145 3.39 5.63 -16.71
N MET A 146 2.70 6.29 -15.83
CA MET A 146 3.10 7.58 -15.28
C MET A 146 4.30 7.41 -14.35
N ASN A 147 5.32 8.21 -14.55
CA ASN A 147 6.43 8.26 -13.60
C ASN A 147 5.94 8.93 -12.30
N PRO A 148 5.98 8.25 -11.13
CA PRO A 148 5.49 8.80 -9.87
C PRO A 148 6.09 10.15 -9.49
N MET A 149 7.38 10.35 -9.75
CA MET A 149 8.06 11.61 -9.44
C MET A 149 7.59 12.77 -10.34
N SER A 150 7.29 12.47 -11.61
CA SER A 150 6.73 13.46 -12.54
C SER A 150 5.30 13.81 -12.18
N PHE A 151 4.54 12.82 -11.72
CA PHE A 151 3.17 13.01 -11.21
C PHE A 151 3.16 13.92 -9.98
N LEU A 152 3.93 13.59 -8.95
CA LEU A 152 3.98 14.36 -7.70
C LEU A 152 4.51 15.81 -7.89
N LYS A 153 5.32 16.05 -8.92
CA LYS A 153 5.85 17.37 -9.27
C LYS A 153 4.99 18.12 -10.29
N SER A 154 3.91 17.52 -10.78
CA SER A 154 3.06 18.19 -11.76
C SER A 154 2.30 19.34 -11.14
N GLU A 155 2.20 20.46 -11.86
CA GLU A 155 1.42 21.61 -11.44
C GLU A 155 -0.03 21.24 -11.14
N GLN A 156 -0.61 20.35 -11.94
CA GLN A 156 -1.99 19.89 -11.76
C GLN A 156 -2.19 19.14 -10.44
N PHE A 157 -1.28 18.21 -10.10
CA PHE A 157 -1.36 17.50 -8.82
C PHE A 157 -1.15 18.46 -7.63
N LEU A 158 -0.18 19.37 -7.75
CA LEU A 158 0.07 20.37 -6.70
C LEU A 158 -1.13 21.30 -6.50
N ASN A 159 -1.83 21.70 -7.58
CA ASN A 159 -3.04 22.51 -7.48
C ASN A 159 -4.16 21.74 -6.78
N ILE A 160 -4.42 20.48 -7.17
CA ILE A 160 -5.41 19.62 -6.50
C ILE A 160 -5.10 19.50 -5.00
N LEU A 161 -3.85 19.21 -4.65
CA LEU A 161 -3.42 19.09 -3.25
C LEU A 161 -3.63 20.40 -2.49
N THR A 162 -3.24 21.54 -3.09
CA THR A 162 -3.37 22.85 -2.46
C THR A 162 -4.83 23.22 -2.23
N GLU A 163 -5.68 23.07 -3.25
CA GLU A 163 -7.12 23.33 -3.15
C GLU A 163 -7.78 22.44 -2.08
N SER A 164 -7.49 21.13 -2.08
CA SER A 164 -8.06 20.19 -1.10
C SER A 164 -7.60 20.50 0.34
N CYS A 165 -6.43 21.11 0.54
CA CYS A 165 -5.93 21.47 1.87
C CYS A 165 -6.38 22.85 2.36
N LEU A 166 -6.68 23.80 1.46
CA LEU A 166 -6.99 25.19 1.82
C LEU A 166 -8.49 25.46 1.91
N GLU A 167 -9.34 24.64 1.32
CA GLU A 167 -10.81 24.80 1.34
C GLU A 167 -11.49 24.22 2.59
N LYS A 168 -10.74 23.94 3.67
CA LYS A 168 -11.29 23.44 4.95
C LYS A 168 -11.27 24.50 6.04
#